data_039cb6404af4cf98c77c986fc02b2d5f
#
_entry.id   039cb6404af4cf98c77c986fc02b2d5f
#
_cell.length_a   1.000
_cell.length_b   1.000
_cell.length_c   1.000
_cell.angle_alpha   90.00
_cell.angle_beta   90.00
_cell.angle_gamma   90.00
#
_symmetry.space_group_name_H-M   'P 1'
#
loop_
_entity.id
_entity.type
_entity.pdbx_description
1 polymer ?
#
loop_
_entity_poly.entity_id
_entity_poly.type
_entity_poly.pdbx_seq_one_letter_code
_entity_poly.pdbx_strand_id
1 'polypeptide(L)'
;MVVAGLAAVLIIPALGGSGSGQSNGSVVSEESATSPKATAPASVPKPAGPPPQQIADAVPGEAEVITEGPTAGRKVALTFDDGTCAACVAKILDVLEQTGAPATFFPNGIYGASWEPLAKRIKALVASGQLTLGNHTFSHGVSTQIGSAAFGADLQRNEDWIQKTFKLSGRPWFRPPYGAYDSGTVSAAGDRGYRKVVMWSGTVADSDLRSEAYLLNAIQYWAKPGRIILMHANYPPTADVLPRILKLLERKKLTPVTIAELLKDA
;
A
#
# COMPACT_ATOMS: atom_id res chain seq x y z
N MET A 1 -15.86 24.47 5.93
CA MET A 1 -15.39 24.62 4.56
C MET A 1 -15.03 23.20 4.09
N VAL A 2 -15.89 22.61 3.26
CA VAL A 2 -15.73 21.23 2.77
C VAL A 2 -14.67 21.27 1.67
N VAL A 3 -13.49 20.72 1.91
CA VAL A 3 -12.51 20.52 0.85
C VAL A 3 -12.85 19.19 0.18
N ALA A 4 -13.67 19.24 -0.87
CA ALA A 4 -13.89 18.12 -1.75
C ALA A 4 -12.61 17.93 -2.57
N GLY A 5 -11.85 16.88 -2.25
CA GLY A 5 -10.71 16.46 -3.08
C GLY A 5 -11.24 15.96 -4.42
N LEU A 6 -11.13 16.78 -5.46
CA LEU A 6 -11.40 16.34 -6.83
C LEU A 6 -10.38 15.26 -7.20
N ALA A 7 -10.84 14.03 -7.33
CA ALA A 7 -10.10 13.00 -8.04
C ALA A 7 -10.10 13.36 -9.53
N ALA A 8 -8.99 13.91 -10.02
CA ALA A 8 -8.81 14.16 -11.44
C ALA A 8 -8.71 12.82 -12.18
N VAL A 9 -9.78 12.45 -12.86
CA VAL A 9 -9.78 11.36 -13.85
C VAL A 9 -9.10 11.88 -15.11
N LEU A 10 -7.86 11.49 -15.33
CA LEU A 10 -7.18 11.76 -16.60
C LEU A 10 -7.61 10.68 -17.62
N ILE A 11 -8.36 11.07 -18.63
CA ILE A 11 -8.69 10.25 -19.79
C ILE A 11 -7.50 10.32 -20.75
N ILE A 12 -6.82 9.20 -20.97
CA ILE A 12 -5.76 9.07 -21.98
C ILE A 12 -6.41 8.52 -23.25
N PRO A 13 -6.29 9.16 -24.43
CA PRO A 13 -6.85 8.63 -25.66
C PRO A 13 -6.07 7.41 -26.16
N ALA A 14 -6.80 6.37 -26.58
CA ALA A 14 -6.25 5.20 -27.23
C ALA A 14 -5.87 5.52 -28.66
N LEU A 15 -4.62 5.34 -29.03
CA LEU A 15 -4.16 5.35 -30.43
C LEU A 15 -4.30 3.93 -31.00
N GLY A 16 -5.25 3.77 -31.90
CA GLY A 16 -5.40 2.58 -32.71
C GLY A 16 -4.40 2.57 -33.87
N GLY A 17 -3.75 1.45 -34.09
CA GLY A 17 -2.90 1.18 -35.27
C GLY A 17 -3.18 -0.21 -35.80
N SER A 18 -3.91 -0.29 -36.91
CA SER A 18 -4.11 -1.49 -37.71
C SER A 18 -2.92 -1.69 -38.64
N GLY A 19 -2.40 -2.90 -38.72
CA GLY A 19 -1.39 -3.31 -39.69
C GLY A 19 -1.48 -4.80 -39.96
N SER A 20 -2.10 -5.16 -41.10
CA SER A 20 -2.14 -6.50 -41.67
C SER A 20 -0.86 -6.79 -42.45
N GLY A 21 -0.31 -7.99 -42.36
CA GLY A 21 0.81 -8.46 -43.20
C GLY A 21 1.02 -9.96 -43.09
N GLN A 22 0.85 -10.62 -44.23
CA GLN A 22 0.87 -12.07 -44.47
C GLN A 22 2.26 -12.74 -44.34
N SER A 23 2.18 -14.00 -43.97
CA SER A 23 3.00 -15.20 -44.16
C SER A 23 4.23 -15.14 -45.08
N ASN A 24 5.33 -15.75 -44.63
CA ASN A 24 6.04 -16.81 -45.39
C ASN A 24 6.87 -17.68 -44.46
N GLY A 25 6.72 -18.98 -44.60
CA GLY A 25 7.45 -19.99 -43.82
C GLY A 25 8.88 -20.17 -44.33
N SER A 26 9.75 -20.50 -43.42
CA SER A 26 11.00 -21.23 -43.68
C SER A 26 11.37 -22.04 -42.45
N VAL A 27 11.47 -23.35 -42.66
CA VAL A 27 11.96 -24.34 -41.70
C VAL A 27 13.47 -24.16 -41.58
N VAL A 28 13.98 -23.93 -40.37
CA VAL A 28 15.39 -24.08 -40.04
C VAL A 28 15.54 -24.77 -38.69
N SER A 29 16.42 -25.74 -38.69
CA SER A 29 16.81 -26.75 -37.74
C SER A 29 16.94 -26.34 -36.28
N GLU A 30 16.59 -27.28 -35.39
CA GLU A 30 16.85 -27.29 -33.96
C GLU A 30 18.35 -27.15 -33.65
N GLU A 31 18.70 -26.06 -33.01
CA GLU A 31 19.94 -25.94 -32.28
C GLU A 31 19.63 -25.80 -30.80
N SER A 32 20.10 -26.81 -30.05
CA SER A 32 19.89 -26.97 -28.61
C SER A 32 20.55 -25.82 -27.84
N ALA A 33 19.79 -24.81 -27.51
CA ALA A 33 20.24 -23.71 -26.64
C ALA A 33 19.99 -24.06 -25.19
N THR A 34 21.07 -24.33 -24.45
CA THR A 34 21.10 -24.44 -23.00
C THR A 34 20.55 -23.15 -22.38
N SER A 35 19.44 -23.25 -21.70
CA SER A 35 18.83 -22.15 -20.94
C SER A 35 19.81 -21.60 -19.90
N PRO A 36 20.03 -20.28 -19.83
CA PRO A 36 20.82 -19.69 -18.77
C PRO A 36 20.06 -19.83 -17.45
N LYS A 37 20.73 -20.41 -16.46
CA LYS A 37 20.29 -20.56 -15.07
C LYS A 37 19.87 -19.20 -14.55
N ALA A 38 18.59 -19.02 -14.24
CA ALA A 38 18.06 -17.80 -13.67
C ALA A 38 18.80 -17.46 -12.37
N THR A 39 19.60 -16.40 -12.40
CA THR A 39 20.22 -15.84 -11.21
C THR A 39 19.09 -15.26 -10.34
N ALA A 40 19.02 -15.69 -9.09
CA ALA A 40 18.08 -15.13 -8.13
C ALA A 40 18.24 -13.60 -8.07
N PRO A 41 17.15 -12.82 -7.98
CA PRO A 41 17.25 -11.37 -7.88
C PRO A 41 18.07 -11.01 -6.63
N ALA A 42 19.02 -10.09 -6.80
CA ALA A 42 19.83 -9.57 -5.70
C ALA A 42 18.87 -9.05 -4.60
N SER A 43 19.07 -9.52 -3.36
CA SER A 43 18.30 -9.07 -2.21
C SER A 43 18.51 -7.57 -2.04
N VAL A 44 17.42 -6.81 -1.98
CA VAL A 44 17.46 -5.40 -1.59
C VAL A 44 18.10 -5.31 -0.21
N PRO A 45 19.12 -4.45 0.01
CA PRO A 45 19.71 -4.29 1.34
C PRO A 45 18.60 -3.93 2.33
N LYS A 46 18.47 -4.74 3.39
CA LYS A 46 17.45 -4.53 4.42
C LYS A 46 17.74 -3.19 5.11
N PRO A 47 16.85 -2.18 5.04
CA PRO A 47 17.00 -0.96 5.83
C PRO A 47 17.01 -1.36 7.31
N ALA A 48 17.80 -0.67 8.13
CA ALA A 48 17.61 -0.71 9.57
C ALA A 48 16.21 -0.14 9.83
N GLY A 49 15.24 -1.04 10.08
CA GLY A 49 13.82 -0.68 10.20
C GLY A 49 13.56 0.21 11.41
N PRO A 50 12.47 0.97 11.41
CA PRO A 50 11.97 1.63 12.61
C PRO A 50 11.74 0.57 13.70
N PRO A 51 11.75 0.98 15.00
CA PRO A 51 11.48 0.04 16.08
C PRO A 51 10.16 -0.70 15.85
N PRO A 52 10.09 -1.98 16.25
CA PRO A 52 8.90 -2.80 16.01
C PRO A 52 7.65 -2.12 16.55
N GLN A 53 6.60 -2.12 15.76
CA GLN A 53 5.29 -1.63 16.16
C GLN A 53 4.77 -2.50 17.32
N GLN A 54 4.55 -1.90 18.48
CA GLN A 54 4.07 -2.60 19.68
C GLN A 54 2.65 -2.15 20.00
N ILE A 55 1.92 -2.95 20.79
CA ILE A 55 0.68 -2.49 21.40
C ILE A 55 1.06 -1.38 22.36
N ALA A 56 0.59 -0.16 22.07
CA ALA A 56 0.76 0.99 22.92
C ALA A 56 -0.62 1.49 23.34
N ASP A 57 -0.71 2.01 24.58
CA ASP A 57 -1.90 2.71 25.02
C ASP A 57 -2.18 3.90 24.11
N ALA A 58 -3.46 4.22 23.94
CA ALA A 58 -3.84 5.41 23.19
C ALA A 58 -3.35 6.64 23.94
N VAL A 59 -2.43 7.39 23.34
CA VAL A 59 -2.02 8.70 23.84
C VAL A 59 -2.76 9.74 22.98
N PRO A 60 -3.86 10.31 23.49
CA PRO A 60 -4.59 11.36 22.78
C PRO A 60 -3.68 12.53 22.45
N GLY A 61 -3.93 13.18 21.32
CA GLY A 61 -3.18 14.35 20.92
C GLY A 61 -3.64 14.86 19.56
N GLU A 62 -3.12 16.01 19.18
CA GLU A 62 -3.42 16.58 17.87
C GLU A 62 -2.94 15.66 16.74
N ALA A 63 -3.81 15.44 15.75
CA ALA A 63 -3.51 14.65 14.57
C ALA A 63 -3.17 15.57 13.41
N GLU A 64 -2.16 15.20 12.62
CA GLU A 64 -1.79 15.91 11.41
C GLU A 64 -2.12 15.09 10.15
N VAL A 65 -2.45 15.78 9.08
CA VAL A 65 -2.72 15.16 7.77
C VAL A 65 -1.45 15.16 6.94
N ILE A 66 -1.01 13.97 6.52
CA ILE A 66 0.23 13.76 5.77
C ILE A 66 -0.10 13.26 4.38
N THR A 67 0.38 13.93 3.35
CA THR A 67 0.19 13.55 1.94
C THR A 67 1.44 13.01 1.27
N GLU A 68 2.60 13.43 1.76
CA GLU A 68 3.91 13.00 1.26
C GLU A 68 4.97 13.13 2.35
N GLY A 69 6.10 12.49 2.18
CA GLY A 69 7.24 12.58 3.07
C GLY A 69 8.39 13.40 2.46
N PRO A 70 9.53 13.48 3.18
CA PRO A 70 10.74 14.13 2.69
C PRO A 70 11.22 13.54 1.36
N THR A 71 11.69 14.41 0.46
CA THR A 71 12.23 13.98 -0.84
C THR A 71 13.69 13.52 -0.74
N ALA A 72 14.37 13.84 0.35
CA ALA A 72 15.73 13.40 0.63
C ALA A 72 15.81 11.86 0.71
N GLY A 73 16.95 11.28 0.31
CA GLY A 73 17.17 9.82 0.36
C GLY A 73 16.41 9.02 -0.71
N ARG A 74 15.66 9.68 -1.63
CA ARG A 74 14.94 9.05 -2.74
C ARG A 74 14.02 7.89 -2.31
N LYS A 75 13.40 8.02 -1.13
CA LYS A 75 12.48 7.04 -0.55
C LYS A 75 11.08 7.18 -1.18
N VAL A 76 10.33 6.08 -1.26
CA VAL A 76 8.93 6.02 -1.69
C VAL A 76 8.20 4.99 -0.84
N ALA A 77 7.01 5.31 -0.33
CA ALA A 77 6.20 4.36 0.42
C ALA A 77 5.16 3.69 -0.48
N LEU A 78 5.18 2.35 -0.53
CA LEU A 78 4.11 1.55 -1.12
C LEU A 78 3.12 1.20 -0.02
N THR A 79 1.85 1.58 -0.21
CA THR A 79 0.80 1.38 0.80
C THR A 79 -0.39 0.66 0.20
N PHE A 80 -0.98 -0.28 0.95
CA PHE A 80 -2.09 -1.12 0.50
C PHE A 80 -3.24 -1.03 1.48
N ASP A 81 -4.41 -0.67 0.98
CA ASP A 81 -5.63 -0.55 1.76
C ASP A 81 -6.54 -1.78 1.59
N ASP A 82 -7.55 -1.91 2.45
CA ASP A 82 -8.68 -2.84 2.45
C ASP A 82 -8.34 -4.32 2.67
N GLY A 83 -8.11 -5.08 1.59
CA GLY A 83 -7.89 -6.53 1.64
C GLY A 83 -9.14 -7.37 1.38
N THR A 84 -9.98 -6.96 0.43
CA THR A 84 -11.19 -7.73 0.06
C THR A 84 -10.87 -9.08 -0.57
N CYS A 85 -9.66 -9.25 -1.11
CA CYS A 85 -9.21 -10.46 -1.81
C CYS A 85 -8.13 -11.21 -1.01
N ALA A 86 -8.50 -12.30 -0.32
CA ALA A 86 -7.59 -13.10 0.50
C ALA A 86 -6.35 -13.60 -0.27
N ALA A 87 -6.55 -14.08 -1.51
CA ALA A 87 -5.45 -14.54 -2.37
C ALA A 87 -4.53 -13.39 -2.77
N CYS A 88 -5.07 -12.18 -2.95
CA CYS A 88 -4.28 -10.99 -3.27
C CYS A 88 -3.40 -10.58 -2.09
N VAL A 89 -3.96 -10.55 -0.87
CA VAL A 89 -3.19 -10.27 0.37
C VAL A 89 -2.07 -11.28 0.54
N ALA A 90 -2.36 -12.58 0.41
CA ALA A 90 -1.37 -13.64 0.53
C ALA A 90 -0.25 -13.48 -0.50
N LYS A 91 -0.58 -13.20 -1.76
CA LYS A 91 0.39 -13.01 -2.84
C LYS A 91 1.26 -11.76 -2.66
N ILE A 92 0.69 -10.66 -2.18
CA ILE A 92 1.47 -9.47 -1.83
C ILE A 92 2.49 -9.82 -0.75
N LEU A 93 2.08 -10.53 0.33
CA LEU A 93 2.99 -10.99 1.37
C LEU A 93 4.09 -11.91 0.82
N ASP A 94 3.75 -12.85 -0.07
CA ASP A 94 4.74 -13.73 -0.71
C ASP A 94 5.83 -12.92 -1.42
N VAL A 95 5.43 -11.89 -2.18
CA VAL A 95 6.36 -11.01 -2.88
C VAL A 95 7.22 -10.21 -1.89
N LEU A 96 6.63 -9.65 -0.83
CA LEU A 96 7.38 -8.90 0.18
C LEU A 96 8.41 -9.79 0.89
N GLU A 97 8.03 -11.00 1.30
CA GLU A 97 8.94 -11.96 1.94
C GLU A 97 10.08 -12.39 1.01
N GLN A 98 9.78 -12.70 -0.26
CA GLN A 98 10.76 -13.13 -1.24
C GLN A 98 11.76 -12.04 -1.62
N THR A 99 11.31 -10.79 -1.68
CA THR A 99 12.14 -9.68 -2.15
C THR A 99 12.78 -8.87 -1.02
N GLY A 100 12.29 -9.00 0.20
CA GLY A 100 12.67 -8.14 1.31
C GLY A 100 12.11 -6.71 1.20
N ALA A 101 11.26 -6.43 0.21
CA ALA A 101 10.72 -5.08 0.00
C ALA A 101 9.79 -4.66 1.14
N PRO A 102 9.96 -3.44 1.70
CA PRO A 102 9.08 -2.93 2.73
C PRO A 102 7.79 -2.36 2.15
N ALA A 103 6.72 -2.39 2.96
CA ALA A 103 5.40 -1.84 2.63
C ALA A 103 4.64 -1.38 3.87
N THR A 104 3.48 -0.76 3.65
CA THR A 104 2.53 -0.44 4.73
C THR A 104 1.15 -0.96 4.37
N PHE A 105 0.47 -1.59 5.32
CA PHE A 105 -0.91 -2.02 5.18
C PHE A 105 -1.85 -1.22 6.06
N PHE A 106 -3.03 -0.89 5.51
CA PHE A 106 -4.15 -0.30 6.22
C PHE A 106 -5.36 -1.24 6.10
N PRO A 107 -5.41 -2.32 6.90
CA PRO A 107 -6.47 -3.32 6.79
C PRO A 107 -7.78 -2.88 7.44
N ASN A 108 -8.91 -3.37 6.90
CA ASN A 108 -10.23 -3.26 7.52
C ASN A 108 -10.62 -4.58 8.20
N GLY A 109 -11.12 -4.51 9.41
CA GLY A 109 -11.56 -5.68 10.16
C GLY A 109 -12.76 -6.40 9.55
N ILE A 110 -13.61 -5.70 8.77
CA ILE A 110 -14.72 -6.34 8.04
C ILE A 110 -14.20 -7.40 7.04
N TYR A 111 -12.98 -7.26 6.56
CA TYR A 111 -12.32 -8.24 5.67
C TYR A 111 -11.37 -9.18 6.44
N GLY A 112 -11.63 -9.39 7.74
CA GLY A 112 -10.80 -10.21 8.62
C GLY A 112 -10.42 -11.57 8.07
N ALA A 113 -11.35 -12.24 7.35
CA ALA A 113 -11.09 -13.53 6.73
C ALA A 113 -9.90 -13.53 5.74
N SER A 114 -9.57 -12.38 5.14
CA SER A 114 -8.40 -12.24 4.26
C SER A 114 -7.09 -12.06 5.04
N TRP A 115 -7.16 -11.54 6.25
CA TRP A 115 -5.99 -11.12 7.03
C TRP A 115 -5.62 -12.09 8.16
N GLU A 116 -6.63 -12.65 8.86
CA GLU A 116 -6.44 -13.46 10.06
C GLU A 116 -5.58 -14.72 9.82
N PRO A 117 -5.75 -15.48 8.71
CA PRO A 117 -4.88 -16.63 8.41
C PRO A 117 -3.40 -16.25 8.24
N LEU A 118 -3.12 -14.98 7.93
CA LEU A 118 -1.79 -14.47 7.65
C LEU A 118 -1.15 -13.75 8.85
N ALA A 119 -1.84 -13.70 10.00
CA ALA A 119 -1.45 -12.91 11.16
C ALA A 119 -0.01 -13.19 11.65
N LYS A 120 0.42 -14.46 11.66
CA LYS A 120 1.77 -14.84 12.08
C LYS A 120 2.84 -14.26 11.13
N ARG A 121 2.59 -14.30 9.82
CA ARG A 121 3.49 -13.77 8.79
C ARG A 121 3.58 -12.25 8.90
N ILE A 122 2.44 -11.59 8.98
CA ILE A 122 2.34 -10.12 9.14
C ILE A 122 3.11 -9.67 10.38
N LYS A 123 2.88 -10.33 11.53
CA LYS A 123 3.59 -10.04 12.76
C LYS A 123 5.11 -10.17 12.62
N ALA A 124 5.59 -11.20 11.94
CA ALA A 124 7.01 -11.39 11.70
C ALA A 124 7.62 -10.27 10.83
N LEU A 125 6.91 -9.85 9.78
CA LEU A 125 7.35 -8.75 8.91
C LEU A 125 7.35 -7.40 9.64
N VAL A 126 6.38 -7.15 10.52
CA VAL A 126 6.38 -5.95 11.36
C VAL A 126 7.55 -5.98 12.36
N ALA A 127 7.77 -7.11 13.02
CA ALA A 127 8.89 -7.27 13.95
C ALA A 127 10.28 -7.09 13.29
N SER A 128 10.38 -7.40 12.00
CA SER A 128 11.60 -7.17 11.21
C SER A 128 11.75 -5.73 10.69
N GLY A 129 10.74 -4.86 10.89
CA GLY A 129 10.69 -3.51 10.33
C GLY A 129 10.37 -3.45 8.83
N GLN A 130 10.05 -4.59 8.23
CA GLN A 130 9.72 -4.66 6.79
C GLN A 130 8.28 -4.23 6.51
N LEU A 131 7.38 -4.33 7.48
CA LEU A 131 5.99 -3.94 7.34
C LEU A 131 5.58 -2.97 8.45
N THR A 132 4.76 -1.98 8.10
CA THR A 132 4.02 -1.15 9.04
C THR A 132 2.53 -1.46 8.90
N LEU A 133 1.80 -1.57 10.02
CA LEU A 133 0.34 -1.60 10.04
C LEU A 133 -0.20 -0.23 10.41
N GLY A 134 -1.22 0.21 9.71
CA GLY A 134 -2.08 1.31 10.10
C GLY A 134 -3.52 0.83 10.29
N ASN A 135 -4.44 1.76 10.49
CA ASN A 135 -5.87 1.53 10.66
C ASN A 135 -6.66 2.17 9.54
N HIS A 136 -7.63 1.42 8.96
CA HIS A 136 -8.49 1.91 7.87
C HIS A 136 -9.98 1.87 8.25
N THR A 137 -10.28 1.95 9.55
CA THR A 137 -11.59 1.67 10.17
C THR A 137 -12.02 0.20 10.03
N PHE A 138 -13.05 -0.21 10.79
CA PHE A 138 -13.54 -1.58 10.73
C PHE A 138 -14.48 -1.81 9.55
N SER A 139 -15.47 -0.94 9.38
CA SER A 139 -16.58 -1.12 8.44
C SER A 139 -16.36 -0.47 7.08
N HIS A 140 -15.25 0.28 6.89
CA HIS A 140 -14.96 1.04 5.68
C HIS A 140 -16.05 2.10 5.35
N GLY A 141 -16.70 2.67 6.37
CA GLY A 141 -17.69 3.73 6.19
C GLY A 141 -17.06 5.08 5.83
N VAL A 142 -17.83 5.95 5.15
CA VAL A 142 -17.36 7.32 4.83
C VAL A 142 -17.28 8.15 6.11
N SER A 143 -16.07 8.44 6.59
CA SER A 143 -15.79 9.05 7.90
C SER A 143 -16.57 10.34 8.16
N THR A 144 -16.70 11.19 7.13
CA THR A 144 -17.39 12.49 7.22
C THR A 144 -18.92 12.40 7.22
N GLN A 145 -19.51 11.22 6.94
CA GLN A 145 -20.95 11.04 6.84
C GLN A 145 -21.56 10.34 8.07
N ILE A 146 -20.78 9.61 8.84
CA ILE A 146 -21.30 8.82 9.97
C ILE A 146 -21.22 9.57 11.31
N GLY A 147 -20.64 10.77 11.33
CA GLY A 147 -20.45 11.59 12.53
C GLY A 147 -19.26 11.13 13.40
N SER A 148 -18.63 12.07 14.09
CA SER A 148 -17.35 11.85 14.81
C SER A 148 -17.42 10.75 15.87
N ALA A 149 -18.55 10.61 16.59
CA ALA A 149 -18.70 9.57 17.61
C ALA A 149 -18.75 8.17 17.01
N ALA A 150 -19.58 7.96 15.96
CA ALA A 150 -19.67 6.66 15.27
C ALA A 150 -18.38 6.33 14.53
N PHE A 151 -17.79 7.30 13.86
CA PHE A 151 -16.48 7.14 13.24
C PHE A 151 -15.41 6.71 14.27
N GLY A 152 -15.35 7.40 15.40
CA GLY A 152 -14.40 7.04 16.43
C GLY A 152 -14.63 5.67 17.03
N ALA A 153 -15.89 5.23 17.19
CA ALA A 153 -16.19 3.88 17.64
C ALA A 153 -15.75 2.81 16.60
N ASP A 154 -15.95 3.08 15.31
CA ASP A 154 -15.54 2.18 14.23
C ASP A 154 -14.01 2.09 14.10
N LEU A 155 -13.32 3.20 14.29
CA LEU A 155 -11.85 3.26 14.34
C LEU A 155 -11.30 2.45 15.51
N GLN A 156 -11.90 2.56 16.72
CA GLN A 156 -11.51 1.77 17.89
C GLN A 156 -11.82 0.28 17.68
N ARG A 157 -12.98 -0.05 17.11
CA ARG A 157 -13.33 -1.44 16.79
C ARG A 157 -12.29 -2.11 15.88
N ASN A 158 -11.76 -1.36 14.90
CA ASN A 158 -10.69 -1.87 14.05
C ASN A 158 -9.38 -2.05 14.80
N GLU A 159 -9.04 -1.13 15.70
CA GLU A 159 -7.86 -1.27 16.56
C GLU A 159 -7.96 -2.51 17.45
N ASP A 160 -9.11 -2.75 18.08
CA ASP A 160 -9.36 -3.93 18.90
C ASP A 160 -9.18 -5.22 18.08
N TRP A 161 -9.67 -5.23 16.83
CA TRP A 161 -9.45 -6.32 15.91
C TRP A 161 -7.97 -6.49 15.53
N ILE A 162 -7.23 -5.41 15.22
CA ILE A 162 -5.79 -5.42 14.93
C ILE A 162 -5.03 -6.01 16.12
N GLN A 163 -5.32 -5.54 17.33
CA GLN A 163 -4.67 -6.04 18.54
C GLN A 163 -4.97 -7.51 18.82
N LYS A 164 -6.24 -7.90 18.67
CA LYS A 164 -6.66 -9.29 18.86
C LYS A 164 -5.98 -10.23 17.87
N THR A 165 -5.92 -9.82 16.60
CA THR A 165 -5.46 -10.65 15.48
C THR A 165 -3.93 -10.71 15.41
N PHE A 166 -3.29 -9.55 15.38
CA PHE A 166 -1.84 -9.48 15.12
C PHE A 166 -1.00 -9.32 16.38
N LYS A 167 -1.62 -8.99 17.53
CA LYS A 167 -0.90 -8.57 18.76
C LYS A 167 0.00 -7.34 18.52
N LEU A 168 -0.49 -6.43 17.71
CA LEU A 168 0.12 -5.16 17.28
C LEU A 168 -0.90 -4.03 17.41
N SER A 169 -0.48 -2.80 17.21
CA SER A 169 -1.36 -1.62 17.13
C SER A 169 -1.28 -0.99 15.75
N GLY A 170 -2.37 -0.43 15.24
CA GLY A 170 -2.38 0.41 14.04
C GLY A 170 -1.87 1.83 14.31
N ARG A 171 -1.78 2.23 15.60
CA ARG A 171 -1.31 3.56 15.99
C ARG A 171 0.17 3.76 15.68
N PRO A 172 0.57 4.97 15.34
CA PRO A 172 -0.20 6.21 15.23
C PRO A 172 -0.81 6.46 13.83
N TRP A 173 -0.86 5.45 12.94
CA TRP A 173 -1.15 5.55 11.51
C TRP A 173 -2.62 5.26 11.22
N PHE A 174 -3.34 6.25 10.67
CA PHE A 174 -4.72 6.11 10.21
C PHE A 174 -4.85 6.60 8.79
N ARG A 175 -5.63 5.89 7.97
CA ARG A 175 -6.05 6.37 6.65
C ARG A 175 -7.56 6.36 6.57
N PRO A 176 -8.21 7.50 6.24
CA PRO A 176 -9.67 7.55 6.11
C PRO A 176 -10.13 6.81 4.86
N PRO A 177 -11.17 5.95 4.94
CA PRO A 177 -11.82 5.37 3.77
C PRO A 177 -12.19 6.42 2.74
N TYR A 178 -11.99 6.09 1.45
CA TYR A 178 -12.25 7.00 0.31
C TYR A 178 -11.43 8.30 0.35
N GLY A 179 -10.48 8.45 1.26
CA GLY A 179 -9.79 9.71 1.49
C GLY A 179 -10.69 10.82 2.07
N ALA A 180 -11.87 10.45 2.61
CA ALA A 180 -12.84 11.40 3.14
C ALA A 180 -12.51 11.78 4.58
N TYR A 181 -12.11 13.02 4.81
CA TYR A 181 -11.86 13.56 6.14
C TYR A 181 -12.26 15.03 6.23
N ASP A 182 -12.53 15.47 7.45
CA ASP A 182 -12.73 16.84 7.86
C ASP A 182 -12.08 17.09 9.23
N SER A 183 -12.23 18.26 9.79
CA SER A 183 -11.68 18.59 11.12
C SER A 183 -12.23 17.68 12.23
N GLY A 184 -13.49 17.26 12.13
CA GLY A 184 -14.12 16.33 13.08
C GLY A 184 -13.50 14.93 13.00
N THR A 185 -13.23 14.43 11.79
CA THR A 185 -12.53 13.16 11.55
C THR A 185 -11.11 13.21 12.12
N VAL A 186 -10.37 14.28 11.83
CA VAL A 186 -8.98 14.45 12.29
C VAL A 186 -8.93 14.51 13.81
N SER A 187 -9.81 15.32 14.45
CA SER A 187 -9.88 15.41 15.90
C SER A 187 -10.23 14.07 16.54
N ALA A 188 -11.27 13.38 16.05
CA ALA A 188 -11.69 12.10 16.60
C ALA A 188 -10.63 10.98 16.44
N ALA A 189 -9.80 11.05 15.40
CA ALA A 189 -8.64 10.17 15.24
C ALA A 189 -7.56 10.47 16.28
N GLY A 190 -7.23 11.76 16.47
CA GLY A 190 -6.28 12.23 17.47
C GLY A 190 -6.66 11.85 18.90
N ASP A 191 -7.93 11.97 19.25
CA ASP A 191 -8.47 11.55 20.56
C ASP A 191 -8.24 10.06 20.87
N ARG A 192 -8.03 9.24 19.82
CA ARG A 192 -7.77 7.80 19.90
C ARG A 192 -6.30 7.42 19.68
N GLY A 193 -5.40 8.41 19.68
CA GLY A 193 -3.97 8.20 19.52
C GLY A 193 -3.51 7.99 18.08
N TYR A 194 -4.39 8.23 17.07
CA TYR A 194 -4.01 8.25 15.66
C TYR A 194 -3.54 9.64 15.26
N ARG A 195 -2.30 9.93 15.56
CA ARG A 195 -1.71 11.26 15.39
C ARG A 195 -1.25 11.56 13.96
N LYS A 196 -1.30 10.58 13.08
CA LYS A 196 -0.87 10.66 11.68
C LYS A 196 -2.01 10.19 10.76
N VAL A 197 -2.73 11.15 10.16
CA VAL A 197 -3.74 10.87 9.14
C VAL A 197 -3.03 10.78 7.79
N VAL A 198 -2.80 9.56 7.32
CA VAL A 198 -1.95 9.27 6.17
C VAL A 198 -2.77 9.24 4.89
N MET A 199 -2.64 10.28 4.10
CA MET A 199 -3.18 10.36 2.74
C MET A 199 -2.17 9.81 1.73
N TRP A 200 -2.23 10.23 0.49
CA TRP A 200 -1.32 9.82 -0.58
C TRP A 200 -1.03 10.97 -1.54
N SER A 201 0.07 10.86 -2.25
CA SER A 201 0.50 11.79 -3.29
C SER A 201 0.70 11.11 -4.64
N GLY A 202 0.32 9.83 -4.73
CA GLY A 202 0.24 9.04 -5.94
C GLY A 202 -0.69 7.85 -5.77
N THR A 203 -1.34 7.42 -6.86
CA THR A 203 -2.25 6.27 -6.84
C THR A 203 -2.16 5.49 -8.13
N VAL A 204 -2.40 4.19 -8.06
CA VAL A 204 -2.57 3.34 -9.25
C VAL A 204 -4.04 3.16 -9.64
N ALA A 205 -4.96 3.81 -8.91
CA ALA A 205 -6.41 3.81 -9.13
C ALA A 205 -7.02 2.39 -9.26
N ASP A 206 -6.54 1.47 -8.42
CA ASP A 206 -6.91 0.05 -8.40
C ASP A 206 -8.01 -0.27 -7.36
N SER A 207 -8.78 0.73 -6.95
CA SER A 207 -10.07 0.53 -6.27
C SER A 207 -11.04 -0.27 -7.13
N ASP A 208 -10.85 -0.25 -8.46
CA ASP A 208 -11.50 -1.09 -9.45
C ASP A 208 -10.47 -1.97 -10.18
N LEU A 209 -10.97 -3.02 -10.87
CA LEU A 209 -10.12 -3.89 -11.68
C LEU A 209 -9.40 -3.10 -12.79
N ARG A 210 -8.08 -3.14 -12.78
CA ARG A 210 -7.21 -2.49 -13.78
C ARG A 210 -6.30 -3.52 -14.44
N SER A 211 -5.85 -3.23 -15.65
CA SER A 211 -4.83 -4.06 -16.29
C SER A 211 -3.45 -3.82 -15.67
N GLU A 212 -2.57 -4.82 -15.70
CA GLU A 212 -1.19 -4.69 -15.24
C GLU A 212 -0.45 -3.55 -15.96
N ALA A 213 -0.69 -3.37 -17.26
CA ALA A 213 -0.08 -2.28 -18.03
C ALA A 213 -0.48 -0.91 -17.50
N TYR A 214 -1.78 -0.75 -17.14
CA TYR A 214 -2.27 0.48 -16.53
C TYR A 214 -1.56 0.76 -15.19
N LEU A 215 -1.48 -0.25 -14.32
CA LEU A 215 -0.85 -0.14 -13.01
C LEU A 215 0.63 0.26 -13.13
N LEU A 216 1.37 -0.36 -14.05
CA LEU A 216 2.78 -0.02 -14.29
C LEU A 216 2.96 1.40 -14.83
N ASN A 217 2.10 1.85 -15.73
CA ASN A 217 2.12 3.23 -16.24
C ASN A 217 1.84 4.24 -15.11
N ALA A 218 0.89 3.94 -14.22
CA ALA A 218 0.60 4.77 -13.06
C ALA A 218 1.81 4.87 -12.13
N ILE A 219 2.48 3.75 -11.82
CA ILE A 219 3.72 3.75 -11.04
C ILE A 219 4.84 4.52 -11.76
N GLN A 220 4.98 4.34 -13.08
CA GLN A 220 5.97 5.11 -13.86
C GLN A 220 5.79 6.62 -13.69
N TYR A 221 4.55 7.08 -13.63
CA TYR A 221 4.19 8.49 -13.47
C TYR A 221 4.34 8.98 -12.02
N TRP A 222 3.77 8.24 -11.05
CA TRP A 222 3.62 8.69 -9.67
C TRP A 222 4.84 8.42 -8.79
N ALA A 223 5.62 7.35 -9.03
CA ALA A 223 6.75 7.01 -8.18
C ALA A 223 7.88 8.03 -8.33
N LYS A 224 8.00 8.88 -7.33
CA LYS A 224 9.00 9.96 -7.16
C LYS A 224 9.46 9.98 -5.70
N PRO A 225 10.61 10.62 -5.38
CA PRO A 225 11.06 10.77 -4.00
C PRO A 225 10.00 11.43 -3.11
N GLY A 226 9.82 10.91 -1.90
CA GLY A 226 8.86 11.39 -0.91
C GLY A 226 7.41 10.93 -1.11
N ARG A 227 7.08 10.29 -2.24
CA ARG A 227 5.70 9.92 -2.54
C ARG A 227 5.20 8.78 -1.67
N ILE A 228 3.94 8.89 -1.27
CA ILE A 228 3.11 7.84 -0.68
C ILE A 228 2.18 7.34 -1.78
N ILE A 229 2.34 6.08 -2.18
CA ILE A 229 1.58 5.49 -3.29
C ILE A 229 0.44 4.64 -2.73
N LEU A 230 -0.80 5.01 -3.06
CA LEU A 230 -2.00 4.25 -2.73
C LEU A 230 -2.19 3.11 -3.73
N MET A 231 -2.34 1.91 -3.18
CA MET A 231 -2.74 0.68 -3.84
C MET A 231 -3.75 -0.06 -2.95
N HIS A 232 -4.39 -1.11 -3.49
CA HIS A 232 -5.34 -1.93 -2.75
C HIS A 232 -5.02 -3.42 -2.89
N ALA A 233 -5.33 -4.19 -1.85
CA ALA A 233 -5.23 -5.66 -1.87
C ALA A 233 -6.56 -6.30 -2.28
N ASN A 234 -7.23 -5.74 -3.31
CA ASN A 234 -8.61 -6.05 -3.69
C ASN A 234 -8.72 -6.86 -4.98
N TYR A 235 -7.77 -6.73 -5.90
CA TYR A 235 -7.80 -7.37 -7.20
C TYR A 235 -6.46 -8.02 -7.56
N PRO A 236 -6.46 -9.18 -8.23
CA PRO A 236 -5.23 -9.91 -8.57
C PRO A 236 -4.16 -9.10 -9.31
N PRO A 237 -4.48 -8.25 -10.30
CA PRO A 237 -3.43 -7.55 -11.06
C PRO A 237 -2.48 -6.72 -10.22
N THR A 238 -2.93 -6.11 -9.11
CA THR A 238 -2.06 -5.34 -8.21
C THR A 238 -1.01 -6.25 -7.55
N ALA A 239 -1.43 -7.42 -7.06
CA ALA A 239 -0.53 -8.40 -6.49
C ALA A 239 0.40 -9.02 -7.56
N ASP A 240 -0.14 -9.29 -8.76
CA ASP A 240 0.58 -9.92 -9.87
C ASP A 240 1.71 -9.04 -10.40
N VAL A 241 1.47 -7.74 -10.48
CA VAL A 241 2.42 -6.77 -11.03
C VAL A 241 3.46 -6.29 -10.02
N LEU A 242 3.29 -6.55 -8.72
CA LEU A 242 4.15 -6.03 -7.66
C LEU A 242 5.66 -6.33 -7.88
N PRO A 243 6.10 -7.52 -8.32
CA PRO A 243 7.51 -7.76 -8.62
C PRO A 243 8.05 -6.82 -9.72
N ARG A 244 7.21 -6.49 -10.70
CA ARG A 244 7.56 -5.57 -11.79
C ARG A 244 7.58 -4.11 -11.31
N ILE A 245 6.70 -3.74 -10.38
CA ILE A 245 6.73 -2.44 -9.70
C ILE A 245 8.07 -2.27 -8.98
N LEU A 246 8.50 -3.26 -8.19
CA LEU A 246 9.77 -3.19 -7.46
C LEU A 246 10.96 -3.01 -8.40
N LYS A 247 11.01 -3.76 -9.51
CA LYS A 247 12.04 -3.57 -10.56
C LYS A 247 11.99 -2.18 -11.20
N LEU A 248 10.79 -1.62 -11.34
CA LEU A 248 10.63 -0.27 -11.87
C LEU A 248 11.18 0.78 -10.89
N LEU A 249 10.92 0.64 -9.59
CA LEU A 249 11.48 1.51 -8.56
C LEU A 249 13.02 1.45 -8.55
N GLU A 250 13.59 0.25 -8.65
CA GLU A 250 15.05 0.05 -8.75
C GLU A 250 15.63 0.82 -9.95
N ARG A 251 15.05 0.66 -11.16
CA ARG A 251 15.47 1.42 -12.35
C ARG A 251 15.36 2.93 -12.18
N LYS A 252 14.36 3.39 -11.42
CA LYS A 252 14.18 4.81 -11.08
C LYS A 252 15.11 5.26 -9.94
N LYS A 253 15.92 4.36 -9.37
CA LYS A 253 16.77 4.59 -8.19
C LYS A 253 15.96 5.11 -7.01
N LEU A 254 14.77 4.55 -6.80
CA LEU A 254 13.90 4.82 -5.66
C LEU A 254 13.96 3.64 -4.69
N THR A 255 14.10 3.95 -3.41
CA THR A 255 14.12 2.95 -2.34
C THR A 255 12.72 2.82 -1.75
N PRO A 256 12.05 1.67 -1.89
CA PRO A 256 10.79 1.43 -1.19
C PRO A 256 11.04 1.41 0.32
N VAL A 257 10.15 2.03 1.09
CA VAL A 257 10.20 2.07 2.56
C VAL A 257 8.79 1.95 3.14
N THR A 258 8.69 1.64 4.44
CA THR A 258 7.41 1.77 5.16
C THR A 258 7.08 3.25 5.38
N ILE A 259 5.79 3.54 5.71
CA ILE A 259 5.40 4.91 6.08
C ILE A 259 6.16 5.38 7.34
N ALA A 260 6.39 4.48 8.29
CA ALA A 260 7.14 4.77 9.51
C ALA A 260 8.60 5.17 9.20
N GLU A 261 9.25 4.51 8.25
CA GLU A 261 10.60 4.86 7.82
C GLU A 261 10.64 6.11 6.94
N LEU A 262 9.59 6.34 6.12
CA LEU A 262 9.50 7.54 5.29
C LEU A 262 9.43 8.81 6.14
N LEU A 263 8.70 8.74 7.27
CA LEU A 263 8.36 9.89 8.10
C LEU A 263 9.13 9.96 9.42
N LYS A 264 10.15 9.13 9.62
CA LYS A 264 10.86 9.11 10.92
C LYS A 264 11.61 10.39 11.24
N ASP A 265 12.00 11.15 10.20
CA ASP A 265 12.75 12.40 10.31
C ASP A 265 11.89 13.62 9.88
N ALA A 266 10.54 13.45 9.81
CA ALA A 266 9.59 14.48 9.40
C ALA A 266 8.94 15.16 10.61
#